data_282ccf8e5dbe7c1e27a3193169a82873
#
_entry.id   282ccf8e5dbe7c1e27a3193169a82873
#
_cell.length_a   1.000
_cell.length_b   1.000
_cell.length_c   1.000
_cell.angle_alpha   90.00
_cell.angle_beta   90.00
_cell.angle_gamma   90.00
#
_symmetry.space_group_name_H-M   'P 1'
#
loop_
_entity.id
_entity.type
_entity.pdbx_description
1 polymer ?
#
loop_
_entity_poly.entity_id
_entity_poly.type
_entity_poly.pdbx_seq_one_letter_code
_entity_poly.pdbx_strand_id
1 'polypeptide(L)'
;MLEPVLDIQNLQTYFHTDGDIVKAVDDVSFHVQPGHTVGIVGESGSGKSVTSLSVMRLLAATGQIHGGTISFLGKDLAGVPEPQMRKIRGAEISMIFQEPMSSLNPVHKVGHQVREAIIQHQNLSKRAAFQRTVELFEEVGIPDPAQRFHYYPHQMSGGQKQRVMIAMALSCNPRLLIADEPTTALDVTIQKQILDLIRGLRDQRQMAVMFITHDLGVIAEIADYVVVMYQGKVVEQGSVLELYENPQHPYTQGLLACRPRMDSPYKRLPTVSDFMDTTQLKGEVTELRSLELSDDQLDYFRNSGRGRLLHKNSELKAAGFPDEPTRYGRDARSIPESTAPLLSVVDLKVHFPVRSGLLMRTSGHVKAVDGISFNVYRGQTLGLVGESGCGKTTTGRAIL
;
A
#
# COMPACT_ATOMS: atom_id res chain seq x y z
N MET A 1 -11.37 -30.77 -2.71
CA MET A 1 -10.90 -29.38 -2.61
C MET A 1 -11.50 -28.80 -1.33
N LEU A 2 -10.74 -28.02 -0.57
CA LEU A 2 -11.28 -27.34 0.61
C LEU A 2 -12.27 -26.26 0.15
N GLU A 3 -13.36 -26.06 0.89
CA GLU A 3 -14.27 -24.95 0.61
C GLU A 3 -13.56 -23.61 0.86
N PRO A 4 -13.70 -22.63 -0.05
CA PRO A 4 -13.09 -21.32 0.14
C PRO A 4 -13.69 -20.58 1.34
N VAL A 5 -12.88 -19.77 2.04
CA VAL A 5 -13.36 -18.88 3.10
C VAL A 5 -14.15 -17.72 2.51
N LEU A 6 -13.65 -17.17 1.39
CA LEU A 6 -14.34 -16.13 0.61
C LEU A 6 -14.39 -16.59 -0.84
N ASP A 7 -15.56 -16.52 -1.45
CA ASP A 7 -15.78 -16.76 -2.87
C ASP A 7 -16.59 -15.60 -3.48
N ILE A 8 -15.99 -14.89 -4.41
CA ILE A 8 -16.59 -13.76 -5.12
C ILE A 8 -16.82 -14.19 -6.57
N GLN A 9 -18.05 -14.06 -7.05
CA GLN A 9 -18.44 -14.44 -8.40
C GLN A 9 -19.19 -13.31 -9.08
N ASN A 10 -18.66 -12.85 -10.22
CA ASN A 10 -19.23 -11.84 -11.11
C ASN A 10 -19.65 -10.56 -10.37
N LEU A 11 -18.87 -10.15 -9.36
CA LEU A 11 -19.18 -8.98 -8.53
C LEU A 11 -19.24 -7.71 -9.38
N GLN A 12 -20.34 -6.98 -9.23
CA GLN A 12 -20.57 -5.67 -9.85
C GLN A 12 -20.90 -4.67 -8.76
N THR A 13 -20.06 -3.64 -8.62
CA THR A 13 -20.26 -2.53 -7.67
C THR A 13 -20.18 -1.21 -8.40
N TYR A 14 -21.27 -0.48 -8.42
CA TYR A 14 -21.43 0.76 -9.18
C TYR A 14 -21.73 1.93 -8.26
N PHE A 15 -21.29 3.12 -8.66
CA PHE A 15 -21.57 4.38 -7.97
C PHE A 15 -22.44 5.26 -8.86
N HIS A 16 -23.53 5.76 -8.28
CA HIS A 16 -24.41 6.73 -8.94
C HIS A 16 -23.94 8.16 -8.62
N THR A 17 -23.49 8.88 -9.62
CA THR A 17 -23.13 10.30 -9.55
C THR A 17 -24.19 11.15 -10.27
N ASP A 18 -24.11 12.49 -10.16
CA ASP A 18 -25.05 13.41 -10.78
C ASP A 18 -25.00 13.32 -12.32
N GLY A 19 -25.62 12.29 -12.89
CA GLY A 19 -25.76 12.06 -14.32
C GLY A 19 -25.07 10.82 -14.91
N ASP A 20 -24.13 10.22 -14.17
CA ASP A 20 -23.34 9.06 -14.67
C ASP A 20 -23.32 7.88 -13.69
N ILE A 21 -23.10 6.68 -14.22
CA ILE A 21 -22.86 5.46 -13.45
C ILE A 21 -21.39 5.10 -13.60
N VAL A 22 -20.64 5.15 -12.48
CA VAL A 22 -19.25 4.71 -12.44
C VAL A 22 -19.20 3.24 -12.04
N LYS A 23 -18.78 2.38 -12.96
CA LYS A 23 -18.57 0.94 -12.74
C LYS A 23 -17.23 0.72 -12.07
N ALA A 24 -17.17 0.84 -10.74
CA ALA A 24 -15.93 0.73 -10.00
C ALA A 24 -15.43 -0.72 -9.88
N VAL A 25 -16.33 -1.70 -9.89
CA VAL A 25 -16.06 -3.14 -9.99
C VAL A 25 -17.06 -3.70 -10.99
N ASP A 26 -16.58 -4.40 -12.01
CA ASP A 26 -17.42 -4.89 -13.12
C ASP A 26 -16.96 -6.31 -13.52
N ASP A 27 -17.72 -7.32 -13.09
CA ASP A 27 -17.50 -8.73 -13.36
C ASP A 27 -16.22 -9.32 -12.72
N VAL A 28 -16.02 -9.05 -11.41
CA VAL A 28 -14.86 -9.55 -10.65
C VAL A 28 -15.16 -10.90 -10.01
N SER A 29 -14.29 -11.90 -10.26
CA SER A 29 -14.42 -13.26 -9.70
C SER A 29 -13.07 -13.77 -9.22
N PHE A 30 -12.99 -14.19 -7.96
CA PHE A 30 -11.85 -14.89 -7.34
C PHE A 30 -12.26 -15.51 -6.01
N HIS A 31 -11.43 -16.38 -5.45
CA HIS A 31 -11.68 -17.00 -4.16
C HIS A 31 -10.45 -16.97 -3.26
N VAL A 32 -10.66 -17.03 -1.94
CA VAL A 32 -9.60 -17.08 -0.91
C VAL A 32 -9.74 -18.36 -0.10
N GLN A 33 -8.70 -19.18 -0.12
CA GLN A 33 -8.66 -20.45 0.62
C GLN A 33 -8.26 -20.25 2.10
N PRO A 34 -8.62 -21.16 3.01
CA PRO A 34 -8.14 -21.13 4.39
C PRO A 34 -6.59 -21.17 4.43
N GLY A 35 -5.97 -20.31 5.25
CA GLY A 35 -4.53 -20.26 5.41
C GLY A 35 -3.75 -19.68 4.22
N HIS A 36 -4.43 -19.21 3.16
CA HIS A 36 -3.80 -18.60 1.98
C HIS A 36 -3.95 -17.08 1.97
N THR A 37 -3.01 -16.43 1.30
CA THR A 37 -3.07 -15.01 0.99
C THR A 37 -3.36 -14.81 -0.49
N VAL A 38 -4.47 -14.13 -0.82
CA VAL A 38 -4.74 -13.62 -2.15
C VAL A 38 -4.33 -12.15 -2.21
N GLY A 39 -3.36 -11.85 -3.07
CA GLY A 39 -2.92 -10.50 -3.36
C GLY A 39 -3.77 -9.86 -4.45
N ILE A 40 -4.31 -8.67 -4.21
CA ILE A 40 -5.04 -7.89 -5.21
C ILE A 40 -4.19 -6.69 -5.58
N VAL A 41 -3.80 -6.59 -6.84
CA VAL A 41 -2.92 -5.52 -7.34
C VAL A 41 -3.55 -4.74 -8.48
N GLY A 42 -3.05 -3.53 -8.69
CA GLY A 42 -3.43 -2.63 -9.79
C GLY A 42 -3.19 -1.18 -9.40
N GLU A 43 -3.29 -0.27 -10.36
CA GLU A 43 -3.15 1.17 -10.13
C GLU A 43 -4.26 1.74 -9.22
N SER A 44 -4.05 2.99 -8.73
CA SER A 44 -5.09 3.70 -8.01
C SER A 44 -6.35 3.85 -8.89
N GLY A 45 -7.52 3.59 -8.31
CA GLY A 45 -8.79 3.61 -9.07
C GLY A 45 -9.13 2.33 -9.82
N SER A 46 -8.33 1.25 -9.76
CA SER A 46 -8.62 -0.01 -10.45
C SER A 46 -9.74 -0.85 -9.81
N GLY A 47 -10.34 -0.42 -8.68
CA GLY A 47 -11.45 -1.10 -8.02
C GLY A 47 -11.09 -1.95 -6.79
N LYS A 48 -9.80 -2.08 -6.42
CA LYS A 48 -9.32 -2.93 -5.30
C LYS A 48 -10.01 -2.66 -3.97
N SER A 49 -9.92 -1.41 -3.50
CA SER A 49 -10.54 -1.01 -2.23
C SER A 49 -12.08 -1.06 -2.29
N VAL A 50 -12.67 -0.81 -3.46
CA VAL A 50 -14.12 -0.96 -3.64
C VAL A 50 -14.53 -2.42 -3.51
N THR A 51 -13.73 -3.36 -4.02
CA THR A 51 -13.97 -4.80 -3.85
C THR A 51 -13.97 -5.19 -2.36
N SER A 52 -12.99 -4.72 -1.58
CA SER A 52 -12.93 -4.98 -0.13
C SER A 52 -14.10 -4.34 0.62
N LEU A 53 -14.46 -3.10 0.29
CA LEU A 53 -15.61 -2.42 0.88
C LEU A 53 -16.93 -3.07 0.51
N SER A 54 -17.03 -3.71 -0.67
CA SER A 54 -18.20 -4.51 -1.07
C SER A 54 -18.33 -5.75 -0.20
N VAL A 55 -17.24 -6.49 0.05
CA VAL A 55 -17.23 -7.63 0.98
C VAL A 55 -17.67 -7.20 2.38
N MET A 56 -17.15 -6.08 2.86
CA MET A 56 -17.50 -5.51 4.17
C MET A 56 -18.89 -4.83 4.19
N ARG A 57 -19.51 -4.59 3.01
CA ARG A 57 -20.72 -3.76 2.87
C ARG A 57 -20.58 -2.40 3.55
N LEU A 58 -19.43 -1.76 3.33
CA LEU A 58 -19.07 -0.43 3.83
C LEU A 58 -18.95 0.59 2.69
N LEU A 59 -19.70 0.40 1.62
CA LEU A 59 -19.77 1.33 0.50
C LEU A 59 -20.34 2.68 0.94
N ALA A 60 -19.89 3.76 0.29
CA ALA A 60 -20.53 5.07 0.43
C ALA A 60 -21.99 5.02 -0.02
N ALA A 61 -22.81 5.99 0.41
CA ALA A 61 -24.25 6.01 0.14
C ALA A 61 -24.63 5.96 -1.35
N THR A 62 -23.73 6.44 -2.23
CA THR A 62 -23.88 6.43 -3.69
C THR A 62 -23.48 5.10 -4.32
N GLY A 63 -22.81 4.18 -3.56
CA GLY A 63 -22.31 2.91 -4.05
C GLY A 63 -23.25 1.75 -3.72
N GLN A 64 -23.49 0.88 -4.70
CA GLN A 64 -24.37 -0.29 -4.55
C GLN A 64 -23.75 -1.51 -5.22
N ILE A 65 -23.93 -2.67 -4.59
CA ILE A 65 -23.69 -3.98 -5.22
C ILE A 65 -24.83 -4.18 -6.21
N HIS A 66 -24.51 -4.13 -7.51
CA HIS A 66 -25.48 -4.25 -8.58
C HIS A 66 -25.73 -5.69 -8.99
N GLY A 67 -24.71 -6.55 -8.87
CA GLY A 67 -24.81 -7.97 -9.24
C GLY A 67 -23.67 -8.80 -8.69
N GLY A 68 -23.73 -10.09 -8.97
CA GLY A 68 -22.79 -11.08 -8.48
C GLY A 68 -23.10 -11.58 -7.08
N THR A 69 -22.23 -12.45 -6.56
CA THR A 69 -22.34 -13.04 -5.23
C THR A 69 -21.06 -12.87 -4.43
N ILE A 70 -21.19 -12.69 -3.13
CA ILE A 70 -20.09 -12.64 -2.17
C ILE A 70 -20.35 -13.71 -1.11
N SER A 71 -19.82 -14.90 -1.31
CA SER A 71 -20.01 -16.02 -0.38
C SER A 71 -18.88 -16.04 0.65
N PHE A 72 -19.23 -15.97 1.92
CA PHE A 72 -18.32 -16.14 3.04
C PHE A 72 -18.71 -17.38 3.83
N LEU A 73 -17.85 -18.40 3.86
CA LEU A 73 -18.13 -19.71 4.47
C LEU A 73 -19.47 -20.28 4.00
N GLY A 74 -19.75 -20.21 2.70
CA GLY A 74 -21.00 -20.68 2.10
C GLY A 74 -22.22 -19.76 2.28
N LYS A 75 -22.08 -18.61 2.94
CA LYS A 75 -23.18 -17.66 3.18
C LYS A 75 -23.02 -16.42 2.31
N ASP A 76 -24.01 -16.10 1.49
CA ASP A 76 -24.00 -14.87 0.69
C ASP A 76 -24.14 -13.63 1.57
N LEU A 77 -23.11 -12.80 1.58
CA LEU A 77 -23.05 -11.57 2.38
C LEU A 77 -23.93 -10.45 1.82
N ALA A 78 -24.22 -10.44 0.51
CA ALA A 78 -25.03 -9.40 -0.11
C ALA A 78 -26.46 -9.39 0.45
N GLY A 79 -27.02 -10.58 0.70
CA GLY A 79 -28.36 -10.78 1.24
C GLY A 79 -28.49 -10.74 2.77
N VAL A 80 -27.37 -10.68 3.53
CA VAL A 80 -27.41 -10.73 5.00
C VAL A 80 -28.03 -9.45 5.59
N PRO A 81 -29.01 -9.54 6.52
CA PRO A 81 -29.52 -8.37 7.22
C PRO A 81 -28.43 -7.64 8.03
N GLU A 82 -28.51 -6.31 8.11
CA GLU A 82 -27.48 -5.47 8.76
C GLU A 82 -27.18 -5.88 10.23
N PRO A 83 -28.15 -6.27 11.08
CA PRO A 83 -27.83 -6.74 12.43
C PRO A 83 -26.96 -8.00 12.47
N GLN A 84 -27.05 -8.86 11.45
CA GLN A 84 -26.20 -10.04 11.31
C GLN A 84 -24.83 -9.66 10.72
N MET A 85 -24.79 -8.74 9.74
CA MET A 85 -23.54 -8.25 9.17
C MET A 85 -22.67 -7.57 10.24
N ARG A 86 -23.24 -6.83 11.18
CA ARG A 86 -22.52 -6.25 12.32
C ARG A 86 -21.87 -7.30 13.22
N LYS A 87 -22.43 -8.51 13.33
CA LYS A 87 -21.81 -9.61 14.08
C LYS A 87 -20.65 -10.25 13.31
N ILE A 88 -20.68 -10.21 11.98
CA ILE A 88 -19.63 -10.73 11.12
C ILE A 88 -18.44 -9.76 11.08
N ARG A 89 -18.73 -8.45 10.90
CA ARG A 89 -17.68 -7.41 10.88
C ARG A 89 -16.96 -7.34 12.22
N GLY A 90 -15.64 -7.41 12.17
CA GLY A 90 -14.74 -7.37 13.33
C GLY A 90 -14.60 -8.71 14.07
N ALA A 91 -15.59 -9.61 14.00
CA ALA A 91 -15.52 -10.91 14.64
C ALA A 91 -15.02 -12.02 13.69
N GLU A 92 -15.64 -12.15 12.52
CA GLU A 92 -15.33 -13.20 11.55
C GLU A 92 -14.56 -12.66 10.34
N ILE A 93 -14.88 -11.45 9.90
CA ILE A 93 -14.14 -10.70 8.87
C ILE A 93 -13.65 -9.41 9.50
N SER A 94 -12.34 -9.20 9.51
CA SER A 94 -11.71 -7.96 9.95
C SER A 94 -11.00 -7.25 8.81
N MET A 95 -10.85 -5.92 8.94
CA MET A 95 -10.22 -5.10 7.93
C MET A 95 -9.19 -4.15 8.54
N ILE A 96 -8.03 -4.05 7.92
CA ILE A 96 -7.05 -3.00 8.12
C ILE A 96 -7.24 -2.02 6.97
N PHE A 97 -7.59 -0.77 7.30
CA PHE A 97 -7.82 0.29 6.32
C PHE A 97 -6.52 0.97 5.88
N GLN A 98 -6.56 1.59 4.72
CA GLN A 98 -5.41 2.20 4.03
C GLN A 98 -4.65 3.24 4.86
N GLU A 99 -5.34 4.03 5.69
CA GLU A 99 -4.71 5.09 6.48
C GLU A 99 -4.71 4.80 7.98
N PRO A 100 -3.53 4.50 8.58
CA PRO A 100 -3.41 4.30 10.03
C PRO A 100 -3.81 5.53 10.85
N MET A 101 -3.61 6.72 10.28
CA MET A 101 -3.85 7.98 10.99
C MET A 101 -5.33 8.31 11.16
N SER A 102 -6.17 7.90 10.21
CA SER A 102 -7.62 8.09 10.25
C SER A 102 -8.36 6.96 10.97
N SER A 103 -7.75 5.77 11.05
CA SER A 103 -8.37 4.58 11.64
C SER A 103 -8.33 4.55 13.16
N LEU A 104 -7.33 5.17 13.79
CA LEU A 104 -7.25 5.31 15.25
C LEU A 104 -7.79 6.66 15.69
N ASN A 105 -8.77 6.65 16.59
CA ASN A 105 -9.29 7.86 17.18
C ASN A 105 -8.20 8.57 18.04
N PRO A 106 -7.76 9.80 17.67
CA PRO A 106 -6.62 10.46 18.32
C PRO A 106 -6.86 10.87 19.77
N VAL A 107 -8.12 10.99 20.19
CA VAL A 107 -8.49 11.40 21.55
C VAL A 107 -8.75 10.21 22.49
N HIS A 108 -8.67 8.99 21.98
CA HIS A 108 -8.79 7.76 22.77
C HIS A 108 -7.47 7.02 22.88
N LYS A 109 -7.22 6.40 24.04
CA LYS A 109 -6.05 5.54 24.26
C LYS A 109 -6.12 4.31 23.37
N VAL A 110 -4.99 3.91 22.80
CA VAL A 110 -4.93 2.82 21.81
C VAL A 110 -5.41 1.48 22.38
N GLY A 111 -5.03 1.16 23.63
CA GLY A 111 -5.50 -0.07 24.26
C GLY A 111 -7.00 -0.09 24.55
N HIS A 112 -7.61 1.07 24.75
CA HIS A 112 -9.08 1.16 24.93
C HIS A 112 -9.82 0.85 23.64
N GLN A 113 -9.28 1.27 22.48
CA GLN A 113 -9.88 1.02 21.17
C GLN A 113 -9.84 -0.48 20.84
N VAL A 114 -8.71 -1.15 21.07
CA VAL A 114 -8.61 -2.61 20.88
C VAL A 114 -9.51 -3.37 21.86
N ARG A 115 -9.51 -2.97 23.15
CA ARG A 115 -10.37 -3.57 24.17
C ARG A 115 -11.86 -3.45 23.87
N GLU A 116 -12.27 -2.35 23.24
CA GLU A 116 -13.67 -2.12 22.85
C GLU A 116 -14.14 -3.18 21.86
N ALA A 117 -13.35 -3.49 20.84
CA ALA A 117 -13.66 -4.56 19.88
C ALA A 117 -13.81 -5.93 20.57
N ILE A 118 -12.91 -6.24 21.54
CA ILE A 118 -12.96 -7.48 22.30
C ILE A 118 -14.26 -7.57 23.13
N ILE A 119 -14.61 -6.51 23.86
CA ILE A 119 -15.84 -6.49 24.68
C ILE A 119 -17.08 -6.64 23.79
N GLN A 120 -17.10 -5.94 22.66
CA GLN A 120 -18.25 -5.94 21.75
C GLN A 120 -18.54 -7.32 21.17
N HIS A 121 -17.50 -8.11 20.86
CA HIS A 121 -17.66 -9.37 20.11
C HIS A 121 -17.46 -10.63 20.96
N GLN A 122 -16.70 -10.56 22.07
CA GLN A 122 -16.35 -11.74 22.87
C GLN A 122 -17.04 -11.81 24.22
N ASN A 123 -17.87 -10.80 24.58
CA ASN A 123 -18.57 -10.72 25.87
C ASN A 123 -17.64 -10.87 27.09
N LEU A 124 -16.38 -10.47 27.00
CA LEU A 124 -15.41 -10.54 28.09
C LEU A 124 -15.61 -9.39 29.09
N SER A 125 -15.29 -9.66 30.36
CA SER A 125 -15.23 -8.61 31.36
C SER A 125 -14.16 -7.57 31.02
N LYS A 126 -14.28 -6.34 31.50
CA LYS A 126 -13.29 -5.27 31.26
C LYS A 126 -11.87 -5.67 31.66
N ARG A 127 -11.70 -6.48 32.72
CA ARG A 127 -10.41 -6.96 33.20
C ARG A 127 -9.84 -8.03 32.25
N ALA A 128 -10.64 -9.00 31.84
CA ALA A 128 -10.23 -10.03 30.89
C ALA A 128 -9.88 -9.41 29.51
N ALA A 129 -10.70 -8.47 29.04
CA ALA A 129 -10.43 -7.76 27.78
C ALA A 129 -9.17 -6.88 27.83
N PHE A 130 -8.84 -6.29 29.01
CA PHE A 130 -7.55 -5.62 29.19
C PHE A 130 -6.39 -6.60 29.07
N GLN A 131 -6.44 -7.74 29.77
CA GLN A 131 -5.40 -8.75 29.72
C GLN A 131 -5.20 -9.27 28.29
N ARG A 132 -6.30 -9.57 27.58
CA ARG A 132 -6.25 -9.99 26.19
C ARG A 132 -5.67 -8.94 25.25
N THR A 133 -5.94 -7.65 25.50
CA THR A 133 -5.33 -6.55 24.73
C THR A 133 -3.81 -6.48 24.94
N VAL A 134 -3.34 -6.68 26.17
CA VAL A 134 -1.90 -6.70 26.48
C VAL A 134 -1.21 -7.88 25.77
N GLU A 135 -1.81 -9.07 25.81
CA GLU A 135 -1.33 -10.23 25.07
C GLU A 135 -1.26 -9.99 23.56
N LEU A 136 -2.29 -9.37 22.97
CA LEU A 136 -2.29 -9.00 21.55
C LEU A 136 -1.19 -7.98 21.23
N PHE A 137 -0.93 -7.02 22.11
CA PHE A 137 0.16 -6.06 21.91
C PHE A 137 1.53 -6.75 21.96
N GLU A 138 1.69 -7.73 22.82
CA GLU A 138 2.89 -8.56 22.87
C GLU A 138 3.04 -9.41 21.60
N GLU A 139 1.96 -10.06 21.15
CA GLU A 139 1.89 -10.89 19.94
C GLU A 139 2.26 -10.09 18.66
N VAL A 140 1.84 -8.82 18.56
CA VAL A 140 2.23 -7.96 17.44
C VAL A 140 3.57 -7.22 17.67
N GLY A 141 4.27 -7.50 18.75
CA GLY A 141 5.60 -6.96 19.04
C GLY A 141 5.61 -5.47 19.43
N ILE A 142 4.61 -5.00 20.18
CA ILE A 142 4.62 -3.68 20.80
C ILE A 142 5.43 -3.76 22.10
N PRO A 143 6.51 -2.95 22.29
CA PRO A 143 7.29 -2.95 23.50
C PRO A 143 6.46 -2.43 24.69
N ASP A 144 6.71 -2.93 25.90
CA ASP A 144 6.03 -2.54 27.14
C ASP A 144 4.48 -2.52 27.00
N PRO A 145 3.84 -3.65 26.62
CA PRO A 145 2.44 -3.70 26.20
C PRO A 145 1.46 -3.09 27.22
N ALA A 146 1.63 -3.41 28.51
CA ALA A 146 0.77 -2.90 29.58
C ALA A 146 0.87 -1.37 29.75
N GLN A 147 2.05 -0.80 29.56
CA GLN A 147 2.25 0.65 29.60
C GLN A 147 1.67 1.30 28.34
N ARG A 148 1.94 0.74 27.13
CA ARG A 148 1.46 1.24 25.85
C ARG A 148 -0.05 1.19 25.72
N PHE A 149 -0.73 0.32 26.44
CA PHE A 149 -2.19 0.31 26.53
C PHE A 149 -2.76 1.70 26.87
N HIS A 150 -2.05 2.47 27.69
CA HIS A 150 -2.49 3.79 28.18
C HIS A 150 -2.05 4.96 27.30
N TYR A 151 -1.33 4.71 26.19
CA TYR A 151 -0.84 5.73 25.29
C TYR A 151 -1.92 6.17 24.28
N TYR A 152 -1.78 7.41 23.81
CA TYR A 152 -2.55 7.95 22.73
C TYR A 152 -1.84 7.73 21.38
N PRO A 153 -2.57 7.74 20.25
CA PRO A 153 -1.95 7.55 18.95
C PRO A 153 -0.79 8.49 18.64
N HIS A 154 -0.86 9.75 19.06
CA HIS A 154 0.22 10.73 18.84
C HIS A 154 1.51 10.44 19.64
N GLN A 155 1.47 9.57 20.63
CA GLN A 155 2.63 9.14 21.43
C GLN A 155 3.33 7.91 20.85
N MET A 156 2.87 7.40 19.70
CA MET A 156 3.36 6.18 19.06
C MET A 156 3.96 6.50 17.68
N SER A 157 4.98 5.73 17.29
CA SER A 157 5.54 5.78 15.92
C SER A 157 4.54 5.23 14.88
N GLY A 158 4.77 5.51 13.59
CA GLY A 158 3.95 4.98 12.49
C GLY A 158 3.85 3.46 12.53
N GLY A 159 4.97 2.76 12.66
CA GLY A 159 4.99 1.30 12.76
C GLY A 159 4.29 0.76 14.01
N GLN A 160 4.37 1.47 15.16
CA GLN A 160 3.64 1.07 16.36
C GLN A 160 2.13 1.26 16.20
N LYS A 161 1.68 2.33 15.55
CA LYS A 161 0.24 2.53 15.23
C LYS A 161 -0.26 1.42 14.31
N GLN A 162 0.54 1.04 13.32
CA GLN A 162 0.20 -0.07 12.42
C GLN A 162 0.05 -1.39 13.18
N ARG A 163 0.96 -1.69 14.11
CA ARG A 163 0.87 -2.87 14.98
C ARG A 163 -0.37 -2.84 15.87
N VAL A 164 -0.79 -1.67 16.37
CA VAL A 164 -2.05 -1.52 17.12
C VAL A 164 -3.25 -1.83 16.23
N MET A 165 -3.26 -1.36 14.98
CA MET A 165 -4.34 -1.66 14.04
C MET A 165 -4.42 -3.15 13.70
N ILE A 166 -3.27 -3.80 13.50
CA ILE A 166 -3.20 -5.25 13.32
C ILE A 166 -3.74 -5.97 14.56
N ALA A 167 -3.32 -5.57 15.77
CA ALA A 167 -3.84 -6.12 17.02
C ALA A 167 -5.37 -5.95 17.13
N MET A 168 -5.89 -4.79 16.74
CA MET A 168 -7.33 -4.52 16.74
C MET A 168 -8.06 -5.41 15.73
N ALA A 169 -7.56 -5.54 14.50
CA ALA A 169 -8.14 -6.40 13.48
C ALA A 169 -8.12 -7.89 13.89
N LEU A 170 -7.08 -8.33 14.59
CA LEU A 170 -6.91 -9.72 15.02
C LEU A 170 -7.54 -10.02 16.39
N SER A 171 -8.13 -9.02 17.05
CA SER A 171 -8.60 -9.13 18.44
C SER A 171 -9.66 -10.22 18.64
N CYS A 172 -10.45 -10.51 17.63
CA CYS A 172 -11.51 -11.51 17.67
C CYS A 172 -11.19 -12.81 16.91
N ASN A 173 -9.93 -13.05 16.52
CA ASN A 173 -9.51 -14.21 15.75
C ASN A 173 -10.32 -14.42 14.46
N PRO A 174 -10.31 -13.46 13.53
CA PRO A 174 -11.13 -13.51 12.33
C PRO A 174 -10.73 -14.70 11.43
N ARG A 175 -11.70 -15.20 10.66
CA ARG A 175 -11.45 -16.20 9.62
C ARG A 175 -10.89 -15.57 8.35
N LEU A 176 -11.22 -14.31 8.10
CA LEU A 176 -10.71 -13.53 6.97
C LEU A 176 -10.18 -12.18 7.45
N LEU A 177 -8.94 -11.89 7.10
CA LEU A 177 -8.33 -10.57 7.24
C LEU A 177 -8.27 -9.90 5.87
N ILE A 178 -8.88 -8.73 5.75
CA ILE A 178 -8.73 -7.84 4.61
C ILE A 178 -7.71 -6.78 5.00
N ALA A 179 -6.60 -6.69 4.26
CA ALA A 179 -5.55 -5.71 4.49
C ALA A 179 -5.46 -4.78 3.27
N ASP A 180 -6.04 -3.60 3.38
CA ASP A 180 -6.08 -2.61 2.30
C ASP A 180 -4.90 -1.65 2.45
N GLU A 181 -3.87 -1.85 1.64
CA GLU A 181 -2.59 -1.11 1.64
C GLU A 181 -1.97 -0.95 3.04
N PRO A 182 -1.79 -2.03 3.82
CA PRO A 182 -1.44 -1.94 5.23
C PRO A 182 -0.01 -1.45 5.48
N THR A 183 0.81 -1.33 4.44
CA THR A 183 2.21 -0.90 4.54
C THR A 183 2.49 0.45 3.86
N THR A 184 1.46 1.10 3.31
CA THR A 184 1.59 2.43 2.68
C THR A 184 2.09 3.44 3.71
N ALA A 185 3.05 4.30 3.29
CA ALA A 185 3.74 5.29 4.12
C ALA A 185 4.65 4.74 5.24
N LEU A 186 4.98 3.44 5.22
CA LEU A 186 6.01 2.87 6.06
C LEU A 186 7.36 2.81 5.31
N ASP A 187 8.45 2.87 6.06
CA ASP A 187 9.77 2.57 5.50
C ASP A 187 9.94 1.07 5.20
N VAL A 188 10.88 0.72 4.32
CA VAL A 188 11.08 -0.65 3.82
C VAL A 188 11.34 -1.65 4.96
N THR A 189 12.08 -1.23 5.99
CA THR A 189 12.41 -2.09 7.14
C THR A 189 11.16 -2.43 7.96
N ILE A 190 10.36 -1.43 8.27
CA ILE A 190 9.09 -1.62 9.01
C ILE A 190 8.07 -2.36 8.15
N GLN A 191 7.99 -2.05 6.84
CA GLN A 191 7.15 -2.78 5.89
C GLN A 191 7.44 -4.28 5.95
N LYS A 192 8.70 -4.69 5.82
CA LYS A 192 9.08 -6.10 5.92
C LYS A 192 8.65 -6.74 7.23
N GLN A 193 8.89 -6.07 8.35
CA GLN A 193 8.46 -6.56 9.67
C GLN A 193 6.94 -6.76 9.76
N ILE A 194 6.14 -5.88 9.15
CA ILE A 194 4.68 -6.01 9.12
C ILE A 194 4.23 -7.17 8.23
N LEU A 195 4.88 -7.38 7.08
CA LEU A 195 4.58 -8.50 6.19
C LEU A 195 4.90 -9.84 6.88
N ASP A 196 6.07 -9.95 7.51
CA ASP A 196 6.47 -11.14 8.25
C ASP A 196 5.53 -11.43 9.43
N LEU A 197 5.08 -10.37 10.13
CA LEU A 197 4.08 -10.47 11.20
C LEU A 197 2.74 -11.02 10.68
N ILE A 198 2.19 -10.44 9.62
CA ILE A 198 0.91 -10.88 9.03
C ILE A 198 1.02 -12.34 8.57
N ARG A 199 2.13 -12.69 7.89
CA ARG A 199 2.38 -14.07 7.45
C ARG A 199 2.42 -15.05 8.63
N GLY A 200 3.20 -14.74 9.67
CA GLY A 200 3.31 -15.58 10.86
C GLY A 200 1.96 -15.81 11.55
N LEU A 201 1.15 -14.74 11.68
CA LEU A 201 -0.17 -14.81 12.29
C LEU A 201 -1.20 -15.54 11.40
N ARG A 202 -1.11 -15.39 10.06
CA ARG A 202 -1.90 -16.18 9.11
C ARG A 202 -1.63 -17.68 9.28
N ASP A 203 -0.36 -18.06 9.28
CA ASP A 203 0.06 -19.47 9.37
C ASP A 203 -0.33 -20.07 10.71
N GLN A 204 -0.11 -19.37 11.81
CA GLN A 204 -0.45 -19.81 13.17
C GLN A 204 -1.96 -19.99 13.36
N ARG A 205 -2.78 -19.12 12.77
CA ARG A 205 -4.25 -19.11 12.97
C ARG A 205 -4.99 -19.77 11.82
N GLN A 206 -4.30 -20.21 10.76
CA GLN A 206 -4.91 -20.72 9.52
C GLN A 206 -5.96 -19.77 8.94
N MET A 207 -5.69 -18.47 9.06
CA MET A 207 -6.56 -17.38 8.65
C MET A 207 -6.41 -17.12 7.15
N ALA A 208 -7.49 -16.89 6.44
CA ALA A 208 -7.47 -16.40 5.06
C ALA A 208 -7.10 -14.91 5.04
N VAL A 209 -6.30 -14.48 4.06
CA VAL A 209 -5.90 -13.07 3.91
C VAL A 209 -6.21 -12.57 2.51
N MET A 210 -6.92 -11.45 2.40
CA MET A 210 -7.06 -10.66 1.19
C MET A 210 -6.17 -9.42 1.33
N PHE A 211 -5.05 -9.40 0.62
CA PHE A 211 -4.02 -8.37 0.75
C PHE A 211 -4.04 -7.45 -0.48
N ILE A 212 -4.36 -6.18 -0.28
CA ILE A 212 -4.46 -5.19 -1.35
C ILE A 212 -3.23 -4.28 -1.31
N THR A 213 -2.60 -4.08 -2.47
CA THR A 213 -1.50 -3.13 -2.64
C THR A 213 -1.36 -2.74 -4.12
N HIS A 214 -0.67 -1.65 -4.39
CA HIS A 214 -0.24 -1.29 -5.74
C HIS A 214 1.21 -1.77 -6.02
N ASP A 215 1.92 -2.32 -5.02
CA ASP A 215 3.30 -2.78 -5.15
C ASP A 215 3.37 -4.30 -5.34
N LEU A 216 3.69 -4.70 -6.58
CA LEU A 216 3.93 -6.11 -6.91
C LEU A 216 5.06 -6.72 -6.08
N GLY A 217 6.09 -5.93 -5.66
CA GLY A 217 7.15 -6.43 -4.82
C GLY A 217 6.68 -6.92 -3.46
N VAL A 218 5.71 -6.23 -2.89
CA VAL A 218 5.05 -6.61 -1.64
C VAL A 218 4.26 -7.91 -1.85
N ILE A 219 3.54 -8.01 -2.97
CA ILE A 219 2.76 -9.22 -3.31
C ILE A 219 3.67 -10.45 -3.43
N ALA A 220 4.82 -10.33 -4.08
CA ALA A 220 5.76 -11.43 -4.21
C ALA A 220 6.24 -11.99 -2.85
N GLU A 221 6.23 -11.16 -1.81
CA GLU A 221 6.66 -11.56 -0.47
C GLU A 221 5.56 -12.22 0.35
N ILE A 222 4.27 -11.88 0.14
CA ILE A 222 3.21 -12.30 1.06
C ILE A 222 2.13 -13.19 0.43
N ALA A 223 1.88 -13.06 -0.88
CA ALA A 223 0.75 -13.71 -1.53
C ALA A 223 1.11 -15.13 -2.02
N ASP A 224 0.11 -16.00 -2.03
CA ASP A 224 0.14 -17.32 -2.65
C ASP A 224 -0.49 -17.27 -4.05
N TYR A 225 -1.52 -16.44 -4.21
CA TYR A 225 -2.26 -16.23 -5.44
C TYR A 225 -2.46 -14.72 -5.68
N VAL A 226 -2.47 -14.29 -6.93
CA VAL A 226 -2.56 -12.88 -7.31
C VAL A 226 -3.74 -12.65 -8.24
N VAL A 227 -4.45 -11.57 -7.99
CA VAL A 227 -5.52 -11.03 -8.84
C VAL A 227 -5.10 -9.64 -9.29
N VAL A 228 -4.90 -9.45 -10.58
CA VAL A 228 -4.53 -8.17 -11.19
C VAL A 228 -5.80 -7.46 -11.66
N MET A 229 -6.04 -6.27 -11.11
CA MET A 229 -7.22 -5.47 -11.44
C MET A 229 -6.85 -4.23 -12.25
N TYR A 230 -7.60 -3.96 -13.30
CA TYR A 230 -7.51 -2.77 -14.13
C TYR A 230 -8.91 -2.27 -14.50
N GLN A 231 -9.18 -0.98 -14.26
CA GLN A 231 -10.47 -0.33 -14.59
C GLN A 231 -11.72 -1.14 -14.14
N GLY A 232 -11.68 -1.64 -12.91
CA GLY A 232 -12.80 -2.36 -12.30
C GLY A 232 -12.91 -3.84 -12.66
N LYS A 233 -12.03 -4.37 -13.49
CA LYS A 233 -12.05 -5.76 -13.97
C LYS A 233 -10.81 -6.54 -13.53
N VAL A 234 -10.94 -7.86 -13.41
CA VAL A 234 -9.79 -8.76 -13.31
C VAL A 234 -9.26 -8.98 -14.73
N VAL A 235 -8.00 -8.61 -14.94
CA VAL A 235 -7.34 -8.76 -16.26
C VAL A 235 -6.43 -9.97 -16.30
N GLU A 236 -5.89 -10.39 -15.16
CA GLU A 236 -5.09 -11.60 -15.05
C GLU A 236 -5.15 -12.10 -13.60
N GLN A 237 -5.08 -13.42 -13.40
CA GLN A 237 -4.97 -14.03 -12.09
C GLN A 237 -4.27 -15.39 -12.19
N GLY A 238 -3.50 -15.73 -11.14
CA GLY A 238 -2.73 -16.97 -11.11
C GLY A 238 -1.90 -17.08 -9.83
N SER A 239 -1.11 -18.14 -9.71
CA SER A 239 -0.11 -18.23 -8.66
C SER A 239 0.93 -17.12 -8.81
N VAL A 240 1.54 -16.71 -7.69
CA VAL A 240 2.61 -15.69 -7.72
C VAL A 240 3.70 -16.07 -8.71
N LEU A 241 4.13 -17.34 -8.70
CA LEU A 241 5.21 -17.81 -9.58
C LEU A 241 4.85 -17.68 -11.06
N GLU A 242 3.67 -18.17 -11.44
CA GLU A 242 3.19 -18.10 -12.84
C GLU A 242 3.11 -16.66 -13.35
N LEU A 243 2.55 -15.75 -12.52
CA LEU A 243 2.36 -14.36 -12.91
C LEU A 243 3.68 -13.60 -13.05
N TYR A 244 4.71 -13.96 -12.26
CA TYR A 244 6.03 -13.31 -12.34
C TYR A 244 6.93 -13.90 -13.43
N GLU A 245 6.84 -15.20 -13.68
CA GLU A 245 7.66 -15.87 -14.69
C GLU A 245 7.09 -15.72 -16.11
N ASN A 246 5.75 -15.72 -16.25
CA ASN A 246 5.09 -15.73 -17.54
C ASN A 246 3.81 -14.88 -17.55
N PRO A 247 3.89 -13.56 -17.29
CA PRO A 247 2.73 -12.67 -17.34
C PRO A 247 2.14 -12.63 -18.75
N GLN A 248 0.83 -12.87 -18.88
CA GLN A 248 0.16 -12.94 -20.18
C GLN A 248 -0.44 -11.59 -20.57
N HIS A 249 -1.00 -10.85 -19.62
CA HIS A 249 -1.68 -9.61 -19.92
C HIS A 249 -0.70 -8.42 -20.02
N PRO A 250 -0.80 -7.55 -21.05
CA PRO A 250 0.10 -6.40 -21.25
C PRO A 250 0.18 -5.47 -20.04
N TYR A 251 -0.92 -5.27 -19.34
CA TYR A 251 -0.95 -4.47 -18.11
C TYR A 251 -0.06 -5.07 -17.02
N THR A 252 -0.12 -6.39 -16.82
CA THR A 252 0.73 -7.11 -15.86
C THR A 252 2.19 -7.01 -16.23
N GLN A 253 2.51 -7.18 -17.51
CA GLN A 253 3.87 -7.01 -18.05
C GLN A 253 4.39 -5.61 -17.78
N GLY A 254 3.56 -4.59 -18.06
CA GLY A 254 3.87 -3.19 -17.79
C GLY A 254 4.12 -2.93 -16.30
N LEU A 255 3.26 -3.41 -15.41
CA LEU A 255 3.43 -3.26 -13.96
C LEU A 255 4.75 -3.89 -13.46
N LEU A 256 5.11 -5.06 -13.96
CA LEU A 256 6.36 -5.74 -13.61
C LEU A 256 7.59 -5.01 -14.16
N ALA A 257 7.52 -4.52 -15.40
CA ALA A 257 8.62 -3.80 -16.06
C ALA A 257 8.86 -2.41 -15.47
N CYS A 258 7.82 -1.72 -14.98
CA CYS A 258 7.92 -0.40 -14.36
C CYS A 258 8.62 -0.42 -12.99
N ARG A 259 8.86 -1.60 -12.41
CA ARG A 259 9.46 -1.73 -11.09
C ARG A 259 10.96 -1.43 -11.13
N PRO A 260 11.48 -0.48 -10.32
CA PRO A 260 12.90 -0.24 -10.23
C PRO A 260 13.62 -1.45 -9.60
N ARG A 261 14.60 -2.00 -10.30
CA ARG A 261 15.44 -3.09 -9.84
C ARG A 261 16.89 -2.62 -9.77
N MET A 262 17.65 -3.05 -8.75
CA MET A 262 19.06 -2.69 -8.58
C MET A 262 19.94 -3.20 -9.74
N ASP A 263 19.54 -4.32 -10.32
CA ASP A 263 20.17 -4.99 -11.45
C ASP A 263 19.52 -4.65 -12.79
N SER A 264 18.60 -3.67 -12.81
CA SER A 264 17.90 -3.29 -14.03
C SER A 264 18.88 -2.78 -15.09
N PRO A 265 18.84 -3.32 -16.30
CA PRO A 265 19.62 -2.80 -17.42
C PRO A 265 19.10 -1.43 -17.89
N TYR A 266 17.90 -1.05 -17.44
CA TYR A 266 17.23 0.18 -17.87
C TYR A 266 17.63 1.35 -16.99
N LYS A 267 18.08 2.43 -17.59
CA LYS A 267 18.33 3.71 -16.90
C LYS A 267 17.08 4.60 -16.85
N ARG A 268 16.13 4.42 -17.75
CA ARG A 268 14.76 4.92 -17.68
C ARG A 268 13.84 3.71 -17.55
N LEU A 269 13.00 3.71 -16.52
CA LEU A 269 11.98 2.69 -16.39
C LEU A 269 10.88 2.92 -17.44
N PRO A 270 10.41 1.86 -18.10
CA PRO A 270 9.22 1.95 -18.92
C PRO A 270 8.01 2.31 -18.06
N THR A 271 6.96 2.81 -18.67
CA THR A 271 5.66 3.08 -18.05
C THR A 271 4.64 2.05 -18.52
N VAL A 272 3.54 1.87 -17.78
CA VAL A 272 2.48 0.94 -18.18
C VAL A 272 1.94 1.28 -19.57
N SER A 273 1.87 2.58 -19.91
CA SER A 273 1.46 3.05 -21.24
C SER A 273 2.40 2.64 -22.38
N ASP A 274 3.64 2.25 -22.09
CA ASP A 274 4.54 1.73 -23.12
C ASP A 274 4.17 0.29 -23.55
N PHE A 275 3.37 -0.41 -22.75
CA PHE A 275 2.87 -1.77 -23.01
C PHE A 275 1.42 -1.81 -23.52
N MET A 276 0.71 -0.68 -23.44
CA MET A 276 -0.72 -0.60 -23.75
C MET A 276 -1.01 0.57 -24.68
N ASP A 277 -1.78 0.33 -25.73
CA ASP A 277 -2.30 1.41 -26.56
C ASP A 277 -3.47 2.12 -25.84
N THR A 278 -3.19 3.29 -25.25
CA THR A 278 -4.17 4.09 -24.50
C THR A 278 -4.95 5.08 -25.39
N THR A 279 -4.67 5.13 -26.68
CA THR A 279 -5.27 6.12 -27.59
C THR A 279 -6.76 5.89 -27.88
N GLN A 280 -7.30 4.72 -27.54
CA GLN A 280 -8.72 4.38 -27.71
C GLN A 280 -9.60 4.54 -26.47
N LEU A 281 -9.11 5.16 -25.38
CA LEU A 281 -9.83 5.29 -24.11
C LEU A 281 -10.99 6.32 -24.11
N LYS A 282 -11.48 6.74 -25.27
CA LYS A 282 -12.72 7.55 -25.41
C LYS A 282 -13.87 6.71 -25.96
N GLY A 283 -14.22 5.66 -25.25
CA GLY A 283 -15.30 4.75 -25.58
C GLY A 283 -15.05 3.41 -24.89
N GLU A 284 -16.07 2.60 -24.71
CA GLU A 284 -15.96 1.29 -24.06
C GLU A 284 -14.69 0.55 -24.51
N VAL A 285 -13.84 0.20 -23.51
CA VAL A 285 -12.59 -0.52 -23.77
C VAL A 285 -12.93 -1.91 -24.31
N THR A 286 -12.91 -2.06 -25.60
CA THR A 286 -13.29 -3.31 -26.27
C THR A 286 -12.12 -4.27 -26.43
N GLU A 287 -10.88 -3.81 -26.54
CA GLU A 287 -9.68 -4.68 -26.60
C GLU A 287 -8.43 -3.92 -26.15
N LEU A 288 -7.75 -4.44 -25.15
CA LEU A 288 -6.39 -4.04 -24.80
C LEU A 288 -5.44 -4.78 -25.76
N ARG A 289 -4.78 -4.05 -26.66
CA ARG A 289 -3.74 -4.64 -27.52
C ARG A 289 -2.41 -4.56 -26.80
N SER A 290 -1.71 -5.70 -26.71
CA SER A 290 -0.31 -5.72 -26.29
C SER A 290 0.54 -4.96 -27.31
N LEU A 291 1.26 -3.95 -26.85
CA LEU A 291 2.38 -3.41 -27.61
C LEU A 291 3.60 -4.24 -27.18
N GLU A 292 4.05 -5.14 -28.04
CA GLU A 292 5.39 -5.70 -27.88
C GLU A 292 6.39 -4.55 -28.04
N LEU A 293 7.21 -4.32 -27.02
CA LEU A 293 8.31 -3.36 -27.15
C LEU A 293 9.23 -3.86 -28.26
N SER A 294 9.41 -3.04 -29.29
CA SER A 294 10.37 -3.34 -30.34
C SER A 294 11.79 -3.40 -29.77
N ASP A 295 12.69 -4.11 -30.46
CA ASP A 295 14.11 -4.15 -30.06
C ASP A 295 14.71 -2.75 -29.94
N ASP A 296 14.29 -1.80 -30.78
CA ASP A 296 14.72 -0.39 -30.71
C ASP A 296 14.22 0.31 -29.44
N GLN A 297 13.00 0.02 -28.96
CA GLN A 297 12.47 0.53 -27.70
C GLN A 297 13.20 -0.08 -26.50
N LEU A 298 13.47 -1.38 -26.53
CA LEU A 298 14.26 -2.07 -25.51
C LEU A 298 15.69 -1.51 -25.45
N ASP A 299 16.32 -1.28 -26.60
CA ASP A 299 17.64 -0.65 -26.70
C ASP A 299 17.64 0.81 -26.23
N TYR A 300 16.56 1.55 -26.47
CA TYR A 300 16.38 2.88 -25.92
C TYR A 300 16.40 2.84 -24.37
N PHE A 301 15.62 1.95 -23.76
CA PHE A 301 15.60 1.82 -22.29
C PHE A 301 16.95 1.35 -21.73
N ARG A 302 17.66 0.45 -22.44
CA ARG A 302 19.00 -0.03 -22.05
C ARG A 302 20.07 1.04 -22.18
N ASN A 303 20.00 1.90 -23.18
CA ASN A 303 21.06 2.82 -23.57
C ASN A 303 20.81 4.28 -23.18
N SER A 304 19.57 4.68 -22.85
CA SER A 304 19.17 6.06 -22.52
C SER A 304 19.87 6.66 -21.30
N GLY A 305 20.81 5.96 -20.72
CA GLY A 305 21.56 6.48 -19.59
C GLY A 305 23.08 6.40 -19.75
N ARG A 306 23.63 6.04 -20.89
CA ARG A 306 25.08 6.09 -21.12
C ARG A 306 25.54 7.47 -21.61
N GLY A 307 25.03 8.59 -21.06
CA GLY A 307 25.56 9.95 -21.32
C GLY A 307 25.48 10.41 -22.79
N ARG A 308 24.87 9.67 -23.66
CA ARG A 308 24.44 10.14 -24.99
C ARG A 308 23.01 10.61 -24.85
N LEU A 309 22.84 11.91 -24.67
CA LEU A 309 21.65 12.58 -25.09
C LEU A 309 21.37 12.10 -26.53
N LEU A 310 20.23 11.41 -26.71
CA LEU A 310 19.70 11.23 -28.07
C LEU A 310 19.39 12.63 -28.55
N HIS A 311 20.29 13.16 -29.39
CA HIS A 311 20.31 14.58 -29.76
C HIS A 311 19.25 14.93 -30.80
N LYS A 312 18.40 13.99 -31.21
CA LYS A 312 17.40 14.26 -32.21
C LYS A 312 16.05 13.70 -31.80
N ASN A 313 15.06 14.59 -31.63
CA ASN A 313 13.66 14.24 -31.56
C ASN A 313 13.20 13.28 -32.67
N SER A 314 13.93 13.23 -33.80
CA SER A 314 13.72 12.30 -34.90
C SER A 314 14.02 10.84 -34.55
N GLU A 315 14.96 10.55 -33.65
CA GLU A 315 15.30 9.19 -33.21
C GLU A 315 14.29 8.66 -32.21
N LEU A 316 13.77 9.53 -31.34
CA LEU A 316 12.69 9.21 -30.42
C LEU A 316 11.36 8.92 -31.17
N LYS A 317 11.06 9.72 -32.23
CA LYS A 317 9.91 9.47 -33.10
C LYS A 317 10.04 8.18 -33.86
N ALA A 318 11.22 7.85 -34.35
CA ALA A 318 11.48 6.59 -35.05
C ALA A 318 11.32 5.37 -34.12
N ALA A 319 11.57 5.54 -32.81
CA ALA A 319 11.38 4.53 -31.78
C ALA A 319 9.95 4.52 -31.18
N GLY A 320 9.02 5.34 -31.69
CA GLY A 320 7.60 5.33 -31.28
C GLY A 320 7.30 6.13 -29.99
N PHE A 321 8.20 7.00 -29.51
CA PHE A 321 7.97 7.83 -28.34
C PHE A 321 7.33 9.19 -28.68
N PRO A 322 6.43 9.74 -27.84
CA PRO A 322 5.83 11.05 -28.06
C PRO A 322 6.85 12.20 -27.97
N ASP A 323 6.55 13.30 -28.64
CA ASP A 323 7.41 14.48 -28.87
C ASP A 323 7.79 15.29 -27.61
N GLU A 324 7.51 14.85 -26.40
CA GLU A 324 7.86 15.64 -25.21
C GLU A 324 9.36 15.59 -24.89
N PRO A 325 10.02 16.73 -24.73
CA PRO A 325 11.41 16.78 -24.31
C PRO A 325 11.51 16.26 -22.88
N THR A 326 11.99 15.03 -22.74
CA THR A 326 12.28 14.46 -21.43
C THR A 326 13.30 15.34 -20.72
N ARG A 327 12.89 16.05 -19.69
CA ARG A 327 13.74 16.85 -18.78
C ARG A 327 14.69 15.99 -17.93
N TYR A 328 14.86 14.71 -18.27
CA TYR A 328 15.67 13.76 -17.52
C TYR A 328 17.03 13.59 -18.20
N GLY A 329 18.10 14.01 -17.51
CA GLY A 329 19.46 13.69 -17.88
C GLY A 329 20.38 14.86 -18.05
N ARG A 330 20.37 15.83 -17.16
CA ARG A 330 21.62 16.54 -16.90
C ARG A 330 22.47 15.65 -16.01
N ASP A 331 23.56 15.15 -16.57
CA ASP A 331 24.58 14.46 -15.79
C ASP A 331 24.94 15.34 -14.57
N ALA A 332 24.74 14.83 -13.37
CA ALA A 332 25.16 15.52 -12.14
C ALA A 332 26.66 15.79 -12.13
N ARG A 333 27.41 15.15 -13.02
CA ARG A 333 28.89 15.33 -13.23
C ARG A 333 29.24 16.55 -14.06
N SER A 334 28.29 17.27 -14.64
CA SER A 334 28.52 18.43 -15.51
C SER A 334 28.24 19.78 -14.86
N ILE A 335 28.07 19.85 -13.53
CA ILE A 335 28.02 21.14 -12.83
C ILE A 335 29.46 21.67 -12.80
N PRO A 336 29.79 22.81 -13.44
CA PRO A 336 31.11 23.38 -13.37
C PRO A 336 31.48 23.63 -11.91
N GLU A 337 32.68 23.26 -11.49
CA GLU A 337 33.19 23.50 -10.13
C GLU A 337 33.10 24.97 -9.68
N SER A 338 33.00 25.91 -10.62
CA SER A 338 32.83 27.34 -10.38
C SER A 338 31.38 27.79 -10.13
N THR A 339 30.39 26.89 -10.22
CA THR A 339 28.98 27.27 -10.06
C THR A 339 28.63 27.42 -8.58
N ALA A 340 28.24 28.61 -8.16
CA ALA A 340 27.75 28.83 -6.80
C ALA A 340 26.47 28.04 -6.52
N PRO A 341 26.36 27.35 -5.39
CA PRO A 341 25.12 26.64 -5.02
C PRO A 341 23.98 27.63 -4.81
N LEU A 342 22.76 27.22 -5.20
CA LEU A 342 21.55 27.96 -4.91
C LEU A 342 21.22 27.92 -3.40
N LEU A 343 21.50 26.78 -2.77
CA LEU A 343 21.38 26.57 -1.34
C LEU A 343 22.60 25.80 -0.85
N SER A 344 23.23 26.30 0.21
CA SER A 344 24.30 25.60 0.92
C SER A 344 23.90 25.42 2.38
N VAL A 345 23.86 24.18 2.82
CA VAL A 345 23.62 23.80 4.20
C VAL A 345 24.94 23.26 4.78
N VAL A 346 25.37 23.83 5.91
CA VAL A 346 26.64 23.46 6.52
C VAL A 346 26.44 23.18 8.00
N ASP A 347 26.82 21.99 8.45
CA ASP A 347 26.74 21.50 9.84
C ASP A 347 25.38 21.78 10.53
N LEU A 348 24.28 21.54 9.79
CA LEU A 348 22.94 21.79 10.30
C LEU A 348 22.64 20.86 11.49
N LYS A 349 22.25 21.46 12.62
CA LYS A 349 21.87 20.75 13.85
C LYS A 349 20.51 21.23 14.33
N VAL A 350 19.59 20.28 14.57
CA VAL A 350 18.27 20.54 15.14
C VAL A 350 18.05 19.57 16.31
N HIS A 351 18.10 20.10 17.52
CA HIS A 351 17.95 19.32 18.73
C HIS A 351 16.70 19.78 19.50
N PHE A 352 15.81 18.84 19.86
CA PHE A 352 14.61 19.12 20.65
C PHE A 352 14.84 18.79 22.13
N PRO A 353 14.55 19.71 23.07
CA PRO A 353 14.71 19.43 24.49
C PRO A 353 13.66 18.43 24.97
N VAL A 354 14.08 17.38 25.68
CA VAL A 354 13.22 16.47 26.40
C VAL A 354 12.99 17.04 27.80
N ARG A 355 11.73 17.37 28.12
CA ARG A 355 11.33 17.89 29.42
C ARG A 355 10.68 16.78 30.25
N SER A 356 11.09 16.61 31.48
CA SER A 356 10.55 15.58 32.39
C SER A 356 10.28 16.15 33.79
N GLY A 357 9.40 15.45 34.54
CA GLY A 357 9.00 15.81 35.92
C GLY A 357 7.99 16.94 36.03
N LEU A 358 7.47 17.16 37.26
CA LEU A 358 6.42 18.14 37.56
C LEU A 358 6.84 19.58 37.25
N LEU A 359 8.15 19.87 37.25
CA LEU A 359 8.73 21.19 37.00
C LEU A 359 9.21 21.34 35.52
N MET A 360 8.86 20.42 34.61
CA MET A 360 9.20 20.49 33.17
C MET A 360 10.69 20.79 32.89
N ARG A 361 11.61 20.29 33.75
CA ARG A 361 13.05 20.50 33.57
C ARG A 361 13.57 19.68 32.38
N THR A 362 14.48 20.27 31.60
CA THR A 362 15.14 19.60 30.48
C THR A 362 16.04 18.48 31.02
N SER A 363 15.69 17.23 30.71
CA SER A 363 16.42 16.02 31.11
C SER A 363 17.38 15.50 30.01
N GLY A 364 17.28 16.04 28.79
CA GLY A 364 18.10 15.65 27.64
C GLY A 364 17.65 16.34 26.35
N HIS A 365 18.27 15.98 25.24
CA HIS A 365 17.90 16.46 23.91
C HIS A 365 17.75 15.29 22.94
N VAL A 366 16.72 15.31 22.13
CA VAL A 366 16.61 14.44 20.95
C VAL A 366 17.29 15.15 19.80
N LYS A 367 18.37 14.58 19.31
CA LYS A 367 19.12 15.07 18.16
C LYS A 367 18.44 14.62 16.88
N ALA A 368 17.46 15.37 16.41
CA ALA A 368 16.70 15.03 15.21
C ALA A 368 17.50 15.21 13.92
N VAL A 369 18.40 16.20 13.89
CA VAL A 369 19.42 16.43 12.86
C VAL A 369 20.69 16.78 13.60
N ASP A 370 21.81 16.14 13.26
CA ASP A 370 23.08 16.34 13.97
C ASP A 370 24.28 16.38 12.99
N GLY A 371 24.53 17.55 12.42
CA GLY A 371 25.72 17.83 11.62
C GLY A 371 25.64 17.40 10.16
N ILE A 372 24.54 17.70 9.45
CA ILE A 372 24.43 17.41 8.01
C ILE A 372 24.86 18.61 7.17
N SER A 373 25.51 18.32 6.03
CA SER A 373 25.94 19.32 5.06
C SER A 373 25.67 18.86 3.64
N PHE A 374 25.15 19.76 2.80
CA PHE A 374 24.90 19.50 1.37
C PHE A 374 24.69 20.79 0.60
N ASN A 375 24.82 20.73 -0.72
CA ASN A 375 24.56 21.83 -1.62
C ASN A 375 23.49 21.46 -2.64
N VAL A 376 22.65 22.44 -3.01
CA VAL A 376 21.68 22.31 -4.09
C VAL A 376 21.98 23.38 -5.13
N TYR A 377 22.08 22.98 -6.39
CA TYR A 377 22.39 23.88 -7.50
C TYR A 377 21.14 24.17 -8.34
N ARG A 378 21.16 25.31 -9.06
CA ARG A 378 20.04 25.70 -9.91
C ARG A 378 19.74 24.63 -10.99
N GLY A 379 18.48 24.20 -11.07
CA GLY A 379 18.03 23.17 -12.01
C GLY A 379 18.38 21.73 -11.60
N GLN A 380 18.91 21.54 -10.38
CA GLN A 380 19.21 20.23 -9.81
C GLN A 380 18.10 19.79 -8.86
N THR A 381 17.80 18.49 -8.84
CA THR A 381 17.00 17.85 -7.79
C THR A 381 17.94 17.06 -6.88
N LEU A 382 17.95 17.41 -5.58
CA LEU A 382 18.65 16.65 -4.56
C LEU A 382 17.63 15.74 -3.84
N GLY A 383 17.86 14.42 -3.88
CA GLY A 383 17.06 13.44 -3.16
C GLY A 383 17.57 13.26 -1.72
N LEU A 384 16.70 13.49 -0.73
CA LEU A 384 16.98 13.20 0.69
C LEU A 384 16.26 11.90 1.09
N VAL A 385 17.04 10.83 1.29
CA VAL A 385 16.55 9.49 1.59
C VAL A 385 16.96 9.01 2.97
N GLY A 386 16.24 8.05 3.52
CA GLY A 386 16.50 7.43 4.83
C GLY A 386 15.24 6.90 5.47
N GLU A 387 15.37 6.16 6.59
CA GLU A 387 14.26 5.56 7.34
C GLU A 387 13.32 6.61 7.96
N SER A 388 12.12 6.17 8.37
CA SER A 388 11.19 7.04 9.09
C SER A 388 11.79 7.50 10.42
N GLY A 389 11.69 8.82 10.70
CA GLY A 389 12.26 9.38 11.94
C GLY A 389 13.74 9.78 11.85
N CYS A 390 14.46 9.53 10.75
CA CYS A 390 15.89 9.90 10.61
C CYS A 390 16.14 11.40 10.41
N GLY A 391 15.13 12.26 10.50
CA GLY A 391 15.30 13.73 10.45
C GLY A 391 15.03 14.40 9.11
N LYS A 392 14.63 13.68 8.04
CA LYS A 392 14.36 14.28 6.70
C LYS A 392 13.41 15.47 6.73
N THR A 393 12.24 15.25 7.32
CA THR A 393 11.20 16.30 7.46
C THR A 393 11.68 17.47 8.33
N THR A 394 12.45 17.17 9.39
CA THR A 394 13.04 18.17 10.26
C THR A 394 14.05 19.01 9.51
N THR A 395 14.89 18.40 8.67
CA THR A 395 15.84 19.09 7.77
C THR A 395 15.09 20.02 6.83
N GLY A 396 14.06 19.54 6.13
CA GLY A 396 13.28 20.37 5.22
C GLY A 396 12.61 21.56 5.91
N ARG A 397 12.03 21.34 7.10
CA ARG A 397 11.41 22.41 7.89
C ARG A 397 12.41 23.42 8.48
N ALA A 398 13.62 22.99 8.73
CA ALA A 398 14.66 23.88 9.26
C ALA A 398 15.27 24.80 8.18
N ILE A 399 15.11 24.44 6.91
CA ILE A 399 15.56 25.24 5.75
C ILE A 399 14.51 26.27 5.38
N LEU A 400 13.23 26.00 5.59
CA LEU A 400 12.09 26.91 5.34
C LEU A 400 11.87 27.84 6.52
#